data_3bb78a7a3d4441706260b59ddad9fdea
#
_entry.id   3bb78a7a3d4441706260b59ddad9fdea
#
_cell.length_a   1.000
_cell.length_b   1.000
_cell.length_c   1.000
_cell.angle_alpha   90.00
_cell.angle_beta   90.00
_cell.angle_gamma   90.00
#
_symmetry.space_group_name_H-M   'P 1'
#
loop_
_entity.id
_entity.type
_entity.pdbx_description
1 polymer ?
#
loop_
_entity_poly.entity_id
_entity_poly.type
_entity_poly.pdbx_seq_one_letter_code
_entity_poly.pdbx_strand_id
1 'polypeptide(L)'
;MLSVIIPTLDSERALVATLAALVSGATAGLVAEVLIADGGSRDETSAVADVAGCNFLVMAGPLAGRLKATAAKASAPWLLFLRPGTVIDTAWTGEARRFLEQPLPGRAAVFRRGAAAQSAAREMMSLLTAALGGRPRPEQGLLISKALYDALGGHSERAADPETELIRRIGRRRLVMLSASASNAILD
;
A
#
# COMPACT_ATOMS: atom_id res chain seq x y z
N MET A 1 14.53 -2.04 -5.36
CA MET A 1 13.80 -0.76 -5.40
C MET A 1 12.33 -1.04 -5.67
N LEU A 2 11.44 -0.19 -5.21
CA LEU A 2 10.00 -0.31 -5.39
C LEU A 2 9.36 1.00 -5.86
N SER A 3 8.29 0.89 -6.65
CA SER A 3 7.36 1.97 -6.98
C SER A 3 6.20 1.91 -6.00
N VAL A 4 5.93 3.01 -5.31
CA VAL A 4 4.77 3.13 -4.41
C VAL A 4 3.59 3.65 -5.22
N ILE A 5 2.42 3.03 -5.06
CA ILE A 5 1.18 3.42 -5.76
C ILE A 5 0.13 3.77 -4.71
N ILE A 6 -0.39 4.99 -4.78
CA ILE A 6 -1.39 5.51 -3.84
C ILE A 6 -2.60 5.99 -4.64
N PRO A 7 -3.77 5.35 -4.52
CA PRO A 7 -5.00 5.88 -5.11
C PRO A 7 -5.53 7.05 -4.31
N THR A 8 -5.90 8.14 -4.97
CA THR A 8 -6.45 9.32 -4.30
C THR A 8 -7.79 9.76 -4.91
N LEU A 9 -8.61 10.36 -4.08
CA LEU A 9 -9.78 11.16 -4.43
C LEU A 9 -10.09 12.05 -3.22
N ASP A 10 -9.88 13.36 -3.36
CA ASP A 10 -10.03 14.36 -2.29
C ASP A 10 -9.33 13.91 -0.99
N SER A 11 -8.02 13.67 -1.09
CA SER A 11 -7.24 12.96 -0.05
C SER A 11 -6.08 13.79 0.50
N GLU A 12 -6.11 15.12 0.39
CA GLU A 12 -5.04 16.04 0.78
C GLU A 12 -4.38 15.69 2.13
N ARG A 13 -5.16 15.71 3.22
CA ARG A 13 -4.63 15.47 4.58
C ARG A 13 -4.12 14.04 4.76
N ALA A 14 -4.87 13.07 4.23
CA ALA A 14 -4.52 11.67 4.33
C ALA A 14 -3.23 11.35 3.57
N LEU A 15 -3.03 11.98 2.40
CA LEU A 15 -1.85 11.81 1.57
C LEU A 15 -0.59 12.31 2.29
N VAL A 16 -0.65 13.46 2.97
CA VAL A 16 0.49 14.00 3.75
C VAL A 16 1.02 12.98 4.75
N ALA A 17 0.13 12.34 5.54
CA ALA A 17 0.53 11.34 6.53
C ALA A 17 1.22 10.13 5.89
N THR A 18 0.72 9.66 4.75
CA THR A 18 1.31 8.52 4.03
C THR A 18 2.68 8.88 3.44
N LEU A 19 2.80 10.05 2.82
CA LEU A 19 4.07 10.51 2.24
C LEU A 19 5.13 10.72 3.31
N ALA A 20 4.77 11.28 4.46
CA ALA A 20 5.69 11.43 5.60
C ALA A 20 6.27 10.08 6.06
N ALA A 21 5.46 9.02 6.11
CA ALA A 21 5.91 7.68 6.46
C ALA A 21 6.85 7.06 5.40
N LEU A 22 6.81 7.51 4.16
CA LEU A 22 7.65 7.02 3.06
C LEU A 22 9.02 7.71 2.98
N VAL A 23 9.23 8.83 3.66
CA VAL A 23 10.49 9.61 3.63
C VAL A 23 11.69 8.72 3.97
N SER A 24 11.60 7.89 5.00
CA SER A 24 12.68 6.97 5.38
C SER A 24 13.05 5.99 4.25
N GLY A 25 12.07 5.52 3.49
CA GLY A 25 12.27 4.63 2.34
C GLY A 25 12.92 5.34 1.15
N ALA A 26 12.53 6.59 0.89
CA ALA A 26 13.14 7.41 -0.15
C ALA A 26 14.61 7.72 0.20
N THR A 27 14.88 8.17 1.42
CA THR A 27 16.24 8.46 1.93
C THR A 27 17.14 7.22 1.90
N ALA A 28 16.58 6.04 2.19
CA ALA A 28 17.32 4.77 2.13
C ALA A 28 17.51 4.22 0.70
N GLY A 29 17.03 4.91 -0.34
CA GLY A 29 17.09 4.46 -1.73
C GLY A 29 16.26 3.20 -2.01
N LEU A 30 15.30 2.88 -1.15
CA LEU A 30 14.42 1.75 -1.32
C LEU A 30 13.24 2.10 -2.25
N VAL A 31 12.65 3.31 -2.09
CA VAL A 31 11.59 3.85 -2.94
C VAL A 31 12.23 4.54 -4.14
N ALA A 32 11.89 4.07 -5.34
CA ALA A 32 12.37 4.67 -6.59
C ALA A 32 11.47 5.84 -7.03
N GLU A 33 10.18 5.71 -6.79
CA GLU A 33 9.16 6.68 -7.19
C GLU A 33 7.88 6.48 -6.38
N VAL A 34 7.08 7.53 -6.31
CA VAL A 34 5.71 7.49 -5.79
C VAL A 34 4.77 7.92 -6.92
N LEU A 35 3.81 7.08 -7.23
CA LEU A 35 2.81 7.27 -8.28
C LEU A 35 1.44 7.48 -7.62
N ILE A 36 0.84 8.62 -7.84
CA ILE A 36 -0.50 8.95 -7.35
C ILE A 36 -1.52 8.61 -8.44
N ALA A 37 -2.42 7.67 -8.16
CA ALA A 37 -3.50 7.25 -9.04
C ALA A 37 -4.78 8.04 -8.74
N ASP A 38 -4.81 9.30 -9.15
CA ASP A 38 -5.89 10.23 -8.78
C ASP A 38 -7.18 10.01 -9.57
N GLY A 39 -8.30 10.11 -8.87
CA GLY A 39 -9.66 9.96 -9.41
C GLY A 39 -10.32 11.25 -9.87
N GLY A 40 -9.59 12.37 -9.89
CA GLY A 40 -10.10 13.70 -10.18
C GLY A 40 -10.40 14.50 -8.91
N SER A 41 -9.43 14.55 -7.99
CA SER A 41 -9.48 15.36 -6.76
C SER A 41 -9.72 16.83 -7.06
N ARG A 42 -10.47 17.49 -6.18
CA ARG A 42 -10.82 18.92 -6.27
C ARG A 42 -10.22 19.75 -5.13
N ASP A 43 -9.64 19.06 -4.13
CA ASP A 43 -8.87 19.64 -3.02
C ASP A 43 -7.39 19.82 -3.41
N GLU A 44 -6.54 20.12 -2.44
CA GLU A 44 -5.11 20.35 -2.65
C GLU A 44 -4.28 19.05 -2.78
N THR A 45 -4.93 17.90 -3.05
CA THR A 45 -4.23 16.61 -3.24
C THR A 45 -3.11 16.70 -4.29
N SER A 46 -3.35 17.41 -5.40
CA SER A 46 -2.34 17.59 -6.46
C SER A 46 -1.16 18.44 -6.02
N ALA A 47 -1.41 19.51 -5.25
CA ALA A 47 -0.34 20.38 -4.72
C ALA A 47 0.53 19.61 -3.70
N VAL A 48 -0.08 18.80 -2.83
CA VAL A 48 0.66 17.93 -1.90
C VAL A 48 1.55 16.94 -2.66
N ALA A 49 1.04 16.32 -3.71
CA ALA A 49 1.81 15.38 -4.52
C ALA A 49 2.99 16.04 -5.24
N ASP A 50 2.78 17.24 -5.79
CA ASP A 50 3.81 18.01 -6.50
C ASP A 50 4.95 18.42 -5.56
N VAL A 51 4.63 19.01 -4.41
CA VAL A 51 5.62 19.40 -3.39
C VAL A 51 6.45 18.20 -2.90
N ALA A 52 5.84 17.01 -2.82
CA ALA A 52 6.53 15.79 -2.43
C ALA A 52 7.29 15.10 -3.58
N GLY A 53 7.28 15.66 -4.80
CA GLY A 53 7.96 15.09 -5.97
C GLY A 53 7.34 13.79 -6.47
N CYS A 54 6.02 13.60 -6.29
CA CYS A 54 5.30 12.43 -6.76
C CYS A 54 4.91 12.56 -8.23
N ASN A 55 4.81 11.43 -8.94
CA ASN A 55 4.20 11.37 -10.26
C ASN A 55 2.67 11.37 -10.12
N PHE A 56 2.02 12.49 -10.38
CA PHE A 56 0.57 12.65 -10.24
C PHE A 56 -0.15 12.29 -11.54
N LEU A 57 -1.01 11.29 -11.50
CA LEU A 57 -1.70 10.72 -12.66
C LEU A 57 -3.21 10.83 -12.46
N VAL A 58 -3.83 11.83 -13.10
CA VAL A 58 -5.30 11.97 -13.11
C VAL A 58 -5.90 10.99 -14.09
N MET A 59 -6.80 10.14 -13.62
CA MET A 59 -7.45 9.13 -14.44
C MET A 59 -8.92 8.98 -14.05
N ALA A 60 -9.80 9.17 -15.01
CA ALA A 60 -11.22 8.87 -14.82
C ALA A 60 -11.45 7.36 -14.72
N GLY A 61 -12.55 6.98 -14.08
CA GLY A 61 -13.00 5.60 -14.04
C GLY A 61 -12.80 4.88 -12.69
N PRO A 62 -13.08 3.58 -12.64
CA PRO A 62 -13.09 2.80 -11.42
C PRO A 62 -11.68 2.64 -10.84
N LEU A 63 -11.61 2.47 -9.51
CA LEU A 63 -10.35 2.29 -8.76
C LEU A 63 -9.45 1.22 -9.37
N ALA A 64 -10.00 0.07 -9.73
CA ALA A 64 -9.24 -1.03 -10.32
C ALA A 64 -8.49 -0.64 -11.61
N GLY A 65 -9.18 0.07 -12.52
CA GLY A 65 -8.60 0.56 -13.78
C GLY A 65 -7.48 1.54 -13.51
N ARG A 66 -7.67 2.50 -12.59
CA ARG A 66 -6.66 3.47 -12.18
C ARG A 66 -5.41 2.80 -11.61
N LEU A 67 -5.59 1.89 -10.64
CA LEU A 67 -4.49 1.14 -10.04
C LEU A 67 -3.73 0.30 -11.06
N LYS A 68 -4.44 -0.37 -11.97
CA LYS A 68 -3.83 -1.19 -13.03
C LYS A 68 -3.05 -0.35 -14.03
N ALA A 69 -3.61 0.77 -14.48
CA ALA A 69 -2.94 1.69 -15.41
C ALA A 69 -1.70 2.33 -14.76
N THR A 70 -1.76 2.67 -13.47
CA THR A 70 -0.63 3.21 -12.72
C THR A 70 0.46 2.15 -12.53
N ALA A 71 0.10 0.91 -12.18
CA ALA A 71 1.04 -0.20 -12.05
C ALA A 71 1.78 -0.50 -13.37
N ALA A 72 1.11 -0.34 -14.52
CA ALA A 72 1.75 -0.49 -15.82
C ALA A 72 2.86 0.56 -16.07
N LYS A 73 2.70 1.78 -15.53
CA LYS A 73 3.68 2.88 -15.64
C LYS A 73 4.83 2.76 -14.64
N ALA A 74 4.71 1.94 -13.60
CA ALA A 74 5.73 1.77 -12.59
C ALA A 74 7.03 1.23 -13.19
N SER A 75 8.15 1.88 -12.87
CA SER A 75 9.49 1.56 -13.39
C SER A 75 10.21 0.49 -12.57
N ALA A 76 9.89 0.37 -11.26
CA ALA A 76 10.56 -0.58 -10.39
C ALA A 76 9.97 -2.00 -10.54
N PRO A 77 10.79 -3.06 -10.26
CA PRO A 77 10.33 -4.44 -10.33
C PRO A 77 9.39 -4.85 -9.19
N TRP A 78 9.23 -4.00 -8.17
CA TRP A 78 8.35 -4.23 -7.04
C TRP A 78 7.38 -3.07 -6.87
N LEU A 79 6.14 -3.41 -6.53
CA LEU A 79 5.04 -2.47 -6.30
C LEU A 79 4.66 -2.49 -4.82
N LEU A 80 4.46 -1.32 -4.24
CA LEU A 80 3.88 -1.15 -2.91
C LEU A 80 2.59 -0.35 -3.04
N PHE A 81 1.45 -1.01 -2.87
CA PHE A 81 0.15 -0.34 -2.84
C PHE A 81 -0.15 0.11 -1.42
N LEU A 82 -0.48 1.38 -1.25
CA LEU A 82 -0.89 1.99 0.02
C LEU A 82 -2.15 2.83 -0.19
N ARG A 83 -3.04 2.83 0.78
CA ARG A 83 -4.16 3.78 0.81
C ARG A 83 -3.73 5.12 1.44
N PRO A 84 -4.32 6.25 1.03
CA PRO A 84 -4.12 7.52 1.75
C PRO A 84 -4.47 7.35 3.24
N GLY A 85 -3.69 7.96 4.11
CA GLY A 85 -3.80 7.82 5.56
C GLY A 85 -3.02 6.62 6.14
N THR A 86 -2.48 5.73 5.31
CA THR A 86 -1.65 4.62 5.81
C THR A 86 -0.30 5.15 6.30
N VAL A 87 -0.02 4.95 7.58
CA VAL A 87 1.26 5.24 8.22
C VAL A 87 1.95 3.93 8.55
N ILE A 88 3.15 3.74 8.01
CA ILE A 88 3.98 2.56 8.25
C ILE A 88 5.03 2.94 9.29
N ASP A 89 5.31 2.06 10.26
CA ASP A 89 6.34 2.31 11.26
C ASP A 89 7.76 2.37 10.66
N THR A 90 8.70 2.97 11.39
CA THR A 90 10.05 3.24 10.87
C THR A 90 10.87 1.98 10.54
N ALA A 91 10.50 0.81 11.05
CA ALA A 91 11.21 -0.44 10.78
C ALA A 91 10.91 -1.02 9.40
N TRP A 92 9.91 -0.49 8.69
CA TRP A 92 9.45 -1.02 7.41
C TRP A 92 10.53 -1.10 6.34
N THR A 93 11.45 -0.14 6.30
CA THR A 93 12.50 -0.08 5.28
C THR A 93 13.45 -1.28 5.35
N GLY A 94 13.86 -1.66 6.57
CA GLY A 94 14.73 -2.81 6.79
C GLY A 94 14.04 -4.13 6.47
N GLU A 95 12.76 -4.25 6.80
CA GLU A 95 12.00 -5.47 6.53
C GLU A 95 11.63 -5.62 5.06
N ALA A 96 11.19 -4.54 4.43
CA ALA A 96 10.92 -4.55 3.00
C ALA A 96 12.21 -4.87 2.22
N ARG A 97 13.36 -4.26 2.57
CA ARG A 97 14.65 -4.56 1.94
C ARG A 97 14.99 -6.05 2.05
N ARG A 98 14.90 -6.64 3.23
CA ARG A 98 15.14 -8.08 3.42
C ARG A 98 14.22 -8.95 2.58
N PHE A 99 12.94 -8.58 2.49
CA PHE A 99 11.97 -9.29 1.66
C PHE A 99 12.30 -9.19 0.16
N LEU A 100 12.78 -8.02 -0.30
CA LEU A 100 13.19 -7.82 -1.70
C LEU A 100 14.50 -8.53 -2.06
N GLU A 101 15.45 -8.61 -1.12
CA GLU A 101 16.77 -9.24 -1.32
C GLU A 101 16.70 -10.77 -1.28
N GLN A 102 15.71 -11.32 -0.58
CA GLN A 102 15.48 -12.76 -0.49
C GLN A 102 14.07 -13.10 -1.02
N PRO A 103 13.79 -12.83 -2.31
CA PRO A 103 12.47 -13.00 -2.85
C PRO A 103 12.09 -14.48 -2.87
N LEU A 104 11.07 -14.84 -2.11
CA LEU A 104 10.44 -16.15 -2.24
C LEU A 104 9.56 -16.13 -3.51
N PRO A 105 9.83 -16.99 -4.50
CA PRO A 105 9.10 -16.96 -5.77
C PRO A 105 7.59 -17.04 -5.58
N GLY A 106 6.86 -16.15 -6.26
CA GLY A 106 5.40 -16.12 -6.24
C GLY A 106 4.78 -15.66 -4.91
N ARG A 107 5.57 -15.00 -4.02
CA ARG A 107 5.06 -14.43 -2.76
C ARG A 107 4.93 -12.92 -2.84
N ALA A 108 3.98 -12.42 -2.07
CA ALA A 108 3.78 -11.01 -1.77
C ALA A 108 3.84 -10.81 -0.25
N ALA A 109 3.97 -9.57 0.21
CA ALA A 109 3.97 -9.27 1.62
C ALA A 109 2.93 -8.20 1.98
N VAL A 110 2.49 -8.23 3.23
CA VAL A 110 1.66 -7.20 3.85
C VAL A 110 2.25 -6.82 5.19
N PHE A 111 2.08 -5.58 5.61
CA PHE A 111 2.49 -5.14 6.94
C PHE A 111 1.54 -5.71 8.00
N ARG A 112 2.04 -5.84 9.23
CA ARG A 112 1.20 -6.16 10.37
C ARG A 112 0.23 -4.99 10.61
N ARG A 113 -0.98 -5.30 11.05
CA ARG A 113 -1.93 -4.26 11.44
C ARG A 113 -1.41 -3.55 12.70
N GLY A 114 -1.15 -2.26 12.59
CA GLY A 114 -0.82 -1.41 13.74
C GLY A 114 -2.07 -1.23 14.64
N ALA A 115 -1.87 -1.16 15.94
CA ALA A 115 -2.90 -0.69 16.85
C ALA A 115 -3.09 0.81 16.53
N ALA A 116 -4.25 1.17 15.97
CA ALA A 116 -4.69 2.54 16.10
C ALA A 116 -4.78 2.82 17.61
N ALA A 117 -4.49 4.05 18.05
CA ALA A 117 -4.58 4.46 19.45
C ALA A 117 -5.99 4.16 20.00
N GLN A 118 -6.20 2.97 20.53
CA GLN A 118 -7.50 2.46 20.93
C GLN A 118 -7.34 1.59 22.18
N SER A 119 -8.38 1.58 23.02
CA SER A 119 -8.47 0.91 24.30
C SER A 119 -7.88 -0.52 24.32
N ALA A 120 -7.26 -0.92 25.44
CA ALA A 120 -6.67 -2.24 25.68
C ALA A 120 -7.59 -3.43 25.29
N ALA A 121 -8.91 -3.27 25.37
CA ALA A 121 -9.87 -4.28 24.96
C ALA A 121 -9.89 -4.54 23.43
N ARG A 122 -9.69 -3.50 22.61
CA ARG A 122 -9.57 -3.64 21.15
C ARG A 122 -8.22 -4.24 20.73
N GLU A 123 -7.17 -3.95 21.49
CA GLU A 123 -5.86 -4.54 21.28
C GLU A 123 -5.89 -6.06 21.55
N MET A 124 -6.53 -6.49 22.65
CA MET A 124 -6.76 -7.90 22.95
C MET A 124 -7.58 -8.60 21.84
N MET A 125 -8.65 -7.97 21.36
CA MET A 125 -9.46 -8.51 20.27
C MET A 125 -8.68 -8.57 18.95
N SER A 126 -7.80 -7.60 18.69
CA SER A 126 -6.91 -7.58 17.51
C SER A 126 -5.90 -8.73 17.56
N LEU A 127 -5.32 -9.01 18.73
CA LEU A 127 -4.40 -10.13 18.94
C LEU A 127 -5.12 -11.49 18.77
N LEU A 128 -6.33 -11.63 19.30
CA LEU A 128 -7.14 -12.84 19.13
C LEU A 128 -7.54 -13.06 17.66
N THR A 129 -7.95 -12.02 16.94
CA THR A 129 -8.28 -12.13 15.51
C THR A 129 -7.04 -12.40 14.65
N ALA A 130 -5.87 -11.88 15.02
CA ALA A 130 -4.61 -12.20 14.36
C ALA A 130 -4.21 -13.67 14.61
N ALA A 131 -4.36 -14.16 15.85
CA ALA A 131 -4.09 -15.55 16.22
C ALA A 131 -5.05 -16.54 15.52
N LEU A 132 -6.32 -16.15 15.30
CA LEU A 132 -7.32 -16.91 14.55
C LEU A 132 -7.16 -16.77 13.03
N GLY A 133 -6.09 -16.14 12.56
CA GLY A 133 -5.74 -16.04 11.15
C GLY A 133 -6.65 -15.08 10.39
N GLY A 134 -6.89 -13.88 10.92
CA GLY A 134 -7.59 -12.79 10.24
C GLY A 134 -7.05 -12.60 8.81
N ARG A 135 -7.94 -12.31 7.85
CA ARG A 135 -7.52 -12.04 6.47
C ARG A 135 -6.82 -10.68 6.41
N PRO A 136 -5.67 -10.57 5.72
CA PRO A 136 -5.05 -9.28 5.44
C PRO A 136 -6.03 -8.35 4.73
N ARG A 137 -5.90 -7.06 5.00
CA ARG A 137 -6.76 -6.01 4.46
C ARG A 137 -5.94 -4.99 3.68
N PRO A 138 -6.53 -4.26 2.74
CA PRO A 138 -5.83 -3.24 1.96
C PRO A 138 -5.13 -2.16 2.81
N GLU A 139 -5.67 -1.82 3.98
CA GLU A 139 -5.08 -0.84 4.91
C GLU A 139 -3.70 -1.28 5.46
N GLN A 140 -3.35 -2.54 5.33
CA GLN A 140 -2.04 -3.06 5.70
C GLN A 140 -0.97 -2.84 4.62
N GLY A 141 -1.35 -2.29 3.48
CA GLY A 141 -0.47 -2.20 2.31
C GLY A 141 -0.18 -3.56 1.68
N LEU A 142 0.16 -3.55 0.41
CA LEU A 142 0.50 -4.75 -0.35
C LEU A 142 1.82 -4.54 -1.10
N LEU A 143 2.85 -5.30 -0.72
CA LEU A 143 4.13 -5.36 -1.40
C LEU A 143 4.17 -6.61 -2.28
N ILE A 144 4.28 -6.41 -3.61
CA ILE A 144 4.19 -7.48 -4.60
C ILE A 144 5.16 -7.22 -5.75
N SER A 145 5.78 -8.27 -6.31
CA SER A 145 6.57 -8.09 -7.53
C SER A 145 5.66 -7.77 -8.72
N LYS A 146 6.12 -6.90 -9.60
CA LYS A 146 5.38 -6.54 -10.83
C LYS A 146 5.06 -7.79 -11.65
N ALA A 147 5.99 -8.73 -11.76
CA ALA A 147 5.80 -9.99 -12.46
C ALA A 147 4.64 -10.83 -11.86
N LEU A 148 4.54 -10.93 -10.52
CA LEU A 148 3.43 -11.64 -9.88
C LEU A 148 2.11 -10.88 -10.05
N TYR A 149 2.13 -9.56 -9.93
CA TYR A 149 0.97 -8.70 -10.16
C TYR A 149 0.39 -8.90 -11.55
N ASP A 150 1.26 -8.88 -12.57
CA ASP A 150 0.89 -9.07 -13.98
C ASP A 150 0.40 -10.50 -14.26
N ALA A 151 1.07 -11.51 -13.70
CA ALA A 151 0.66 -12.92 -13.82
C ALA A 151 -0.73 -13.19 -13.18
N LEU A 152 -1.09 -12.42 -12.15
CA LEU A 152 -2.43 -12.46 -11.55
C LEU A 152 -3.47 -11.63 -12.33
N GLY A 153 -3.07 -10.86 -13.35
CA GLY A 153 -3.93 -9.97 -14.12
C GLY A 153 -4.23 -8.63 -13.44
N GLY A 154 -3.52 -8.30 -12.36
CA GLY A 154 -3.68 -7.04 -11.62
C GLY A 154 -4.99 -6.94 -10.86
N HIS A 155 -5.40 -5.71 -10.54
CA HIS A 155 -6.70 -5.43 -9.92
C HIS A 155 -7.87 -5.73 -10.87
N SER A 156 -8.91 -6.37 -10.36
CA SER A 156 -10.08 -6.76 -11.18
C SER A 156 -11.13 -5.65 -11.22
N GLU A 157 -11.47 -5.19 -12.41
CA GLU A 157 -12.53 -4.18 -12.61
C GLU A 157 -13.94 -4.72 -12.30
N ARG A 158 -14.10 -6.04 -12.22
CA ARG A 158 -15.36 -6.69 -11.88
C ARG A 158 -15.60 -6.80 -10.37
N ALA A 159 -14.59 -6.50 -9.56
CA ALA A 159 -14.69 -6.59 -8.10
C ALA A 159 -15.21 -5.28 -7.52
N ALA A 160 -16.14 -5.38 -6.57
CA ALA A 160 -16.63 -4.22 -5.83
C ALA A 160 -15.52 -3.59 -4.96
N ASP A 161 -14.64 -4.43 -4.38
CA ASP A 161 -13.41 -4.02 -3.71
C ASP A 161 -12.21 -4.73 -4.37
N PRO A 162 -11.56 -4.07 -5.34
CA PRO A 162 -10.50 -4.68 -6.14
C PRO A 162 -9.23 -4.99 -5.35
N GLU A 163 -8.94 -4.22 -4.29
CA GLU A 163 -7.76 -4.44 -3.45
C GLU A 163 -7.94 -5.68 -2.57
N THR A 164 -9.07 -5.79 -1.88
CA THR A 164 -9.40 -6.99 -1.09
C THR A 164 -9.48 -8.23 -1.97
N GLU A 165 -10.02 -8.10 -3.17
CA GLU A 165 -10.10 -9.20 -4.13
C GLU A 165 -8.72 -9.69 -4.56
N LEU A 166 -7.79 -8.77 -4.87
CA LEU A 166 -6.43 -9.12 -5.24
C LEU A 166 -5.70 -9.85 -4.09
N ILE A 167 -5.79 -9.34 -2.86
CA ILE A 167 -5.23 -9.99 -1.67
C ILE A 167 -5.81 -11.41 -1.51
N ARG A 168 -7.11 -11.59 -1.72
CA ARG A 168 -7.77 -12.89 -1.67
C ARG A 168 -7.27 -13.84 -2.75
N ARG A 169 -7.04 -13.34 -3.97
CA ARG A 169 -6.55 -14.11 -5.13
C ARG A 169 -5.09 -14.53 -4.97
N ILE A 170 -4.24 -13.70 -4.35
CA ILE A 170 -2.88 -14.08 -3.96
C ILE A 170 -2.94 -15.29 -3.02
N GLY A 171 -3.85 -15.28 -2.06
CA GLY A 171 -4.07 -16.36 -1.11
C GLY A 171 -3.06 -16.38 0.04
N ARG A 172 -3.50 -16.90 1.19
CA ARG A 172 -2.72 -16.88 2.44
C ARG A 172 -1.34 -17.52 2.36
N ARG A 173 -1.20 -18.60 1.57
CA ARG A 173 0.07 -19.32 1.44
C ARG A 173 1.16 -18.54 0.73
N ARG A 174 0.78 -17.54 -0.05
CA ARG A 174 1.71 -16.66 -0.79
C ARG A 174 1.92 -15.32 -0.10
N LEU A 175 1.17 -15.02 0.95
CA LEU A 175 1.30 -13.77 1.71
C LEU A 175 2.23 -13.95 2.90
N VAL A 176 3.26 -13.13 2.97
CA VAL A 176 4.17 -12.99 4.10
C VAL A 176 3.72 -11.79 4.93
N MET A 177 3.57 -11.98 6.24
CA MET A 177 3.31 -10.87 7.16
C MET A 177 4.65 -10.30 7.61
N LEU A 178 4.92 -9.04 7.31
CA LEU A 178 6.06 -8.30 7.84
C LEU A 178 5.79 -7.93 9.30
N SER A 179 6.85 -7.79 10.11
CA SER A 179 6.71 -7.39 11.52
C SER A 179 6.45 -5.90 11.66
N ALA A 180 6.92 -5.09 10.71
CA ALA A 180 6.59 -3.68 10.62
C ALA A 180 5.08 -3.49 10.51
N SER A 181 4.54 -2.51 11.21
CA SER A 181 3.12 -2.27 11.29
C SER A 181 2.67 -1.13 10.37
N ALA A 182 1.45 -1.28 9.84
CA ALA A 182 0.72 -0.22 9.16
C ALA A 182 -0.53 0.13 9.98
N SER A 183 -0.71 1.41 10.25
CA SER A 183 -1.89 1.97 10.90
C SER A 183 -2.52 3.01 9.99
N ASN A 184 -3.80 3.33 10.24
CA ASN A 184 -4.44 4.44 9.57
C ASN A 184 -4.35 5.67 10.47
N ALA A 185 -3.81 6.78 9.96
CA ALA A 185 -3.93 8.06 10.65
C ALA A 185 -5.41 8.44 10.65
N ILE A 186 -6.04 8.39 11.84
CA ILE A 186 -7.37 8.94 12.03
C ILE A 186 -7.17 10.45 11.96
N LEU A 187 -7.58 11.03 10.86
CA LEU A 187 -7.65 12.47 10.72
C LEU A 187 -8.99 12.89 11.34
N ASP A 188 -8.94 13.29 12.60
CA ASP A 188 -10.03 14.03 13.24
C ASP A 188 -10.20 15.41 12.61
#